data_a7b90bee1b09559a76030106efb45703
#
_entry.id   a7b90bee1b09559a76030106efb45703
#
_cell.length_a   1.000
_cell.length_b   1.000
_cell.length_c   1.000
_cell.angle_alpha   90.00
_cell.angle_beta   90.00
_cell.angle_gamma   90.00
#
_symmetry.space_group_name_H-M   'P 1'
#
loop_
_entity.id
_entity.type
_entity.pdbx_description
1 polymer ?
#
loop_
_entity_poly.entity_id
_entity_poly.type
_entity_poly.pdbx_seq_one_letter_code
_entity_poly.pdbx_strand_id
1 'polypeptide(L)'
;MNFNKKTIEDVQVNGKRVLVRCDFNVPLKDGVITDENRLVGALPTIKYLVENGAKVILCSHLGKDASKTLAPVAVRLSEMLGKEVVFARDEEVVGENARKAVADMKDGDVVLLENTRCRKEETKNGEELSKELASLCDIYVNDAFGTAHRAHSSTEGVTKFVDTAVCGYLIQKELKFLGEAVNAPVRPFVAILGGSKVSDKIAVINNLLEKVDIIIIGGGMAYTFLKAQGYEIGTSLCEDDRMDYAKEMIAKAEANGVKFLLPVDHRIADGFKDVEATVTEDQNIPAGFMGLDIGPKTEALYADAIKDAKTVIWNGPMGVFEFENFNKGTIAVAKAMADADATTVIGGGDSAAAVNILGFGDKMTHISTGGGASLEFLEGKTLPGIAALNDK
;
A
#
# COMPACT_ATOMS: atom_id res chain seq x y z
N MET A 1 16.33 4.75 6.03
CA MET A 1 16.39 4.42 4.57
C MET A 1 16.41 5.72 3.78
N ASN A 2 17.29 5.85 2.79
CA ASN A 2 17.29 7.00 1.90
C ASN A 2 16.17 6.87 0.85
N PHE A 3 15.35 7.91 0.71
CA PHE A 3 14.25 7.98 -0.26
C PHE A 3 14.62 8.72 -1.54
N ASN A 4 15.78 9.34 -1.59
CA ASN A 4 16.26 10.03 -2.79
C ASN A 4 16.94 9.04 -3.75
N LYS A 5 16.12 8.25 -4.42
CA LYS A 5 16.57 7.18 -5.32
C LYS A 5 16.63 7.65 -6.77
N LYS A 6 17.57 7.08 -7.53
CA LYS A 6 17.60 7.26 -8.99
C LYS A 6 16.36 6.65 -9.62
N THR A 7 15.85 7.33 -10.65
CA THR A 7 14.70 6.92 -11.43
C THR A 7 15.13 6.52 -12.83
N ILE A 8 14.19 5.99 -13.63
CA ILE A 8 14.44 5.68 -15.04
C ILE A 8 14.88 6.89 -15.85
N GLU A 9 14.53 8.11 -15.43
CA GLU A 9 14.93 9.35 -16.10
C GLU A 9 16.38 9.76 -15.78
N ASP A 10 16.98 9.20 -14.74
CA ASP A 10 18.35 9.52 -14.30
C ASP A 10 19.41 8.67 -15.02
N VAL A 11 19.01 7.74 -15.89
CA VAL A 11 19.91 6.81 -16.58
C VAL A 11 19.63 6.75 -18.08
N GLN A 12 20.67 6.38 -18.86
CA GLN A 12 20.52 6.19 -20.30
C GLN A 12 19.96 4.80 -20.59
N VAL A 13 18.75 4.74 -21.15
CA VAL A 13 18.04 3.48 -21.41
C VAL A 13 18.07 3.04 -22.89
N ASN A 14 18.36 3.97 -23.80
CA ASN A 14 18.37 3.69 -25.24
C ASN A 14 19.31 2.54 -25.60
N GLY A 15 18.78 1.52 -26.28
CA GLY A 15 19.54 0.34 -26.69
C GLY A 15 19.87 -0.61 -25.55
N LYS A 16 19.50 -0.30 -24.33
CA LYS A 16 19.79 -1.13 -23.15
C LYS A 16 18.69 -2.14 -22.90
N ARG A 17 19.09 -3.31 -22.37
CA ARG A 17 18.18 -4.31 -21.85
C ARG A 17 17.77 -3.88 -20.44
N VAL A 18 16.50 -3.60 -20.24
CA VAL A 18 15.98 -3.09 -18.98
C VAL A 18 15.00 -4.09 -18.39
N LEU A 19 15.37 -4.70 -17.28
CA LEU A 19 14.51 -5.61 -16.53
C LEU A 19 13.64 -4.80 -15.57
N VAL A 20 12.33 -4.82 -15.78
CA VAL A 20 11.37 -4.09 -14.96
C VAL A 20 10.59 -5.08 -14.10
N ARG A 21 10.75 -4.98 -12.79
CA ARG A 21 9.93 -5.73 -11.84
C ARG A 21 8.62 -5.00 -11.62
N CYS A 22 7.55 -5.55 -12.19
CA CYS A 22 6.20 -5.05 -12.07
C CYS A 22 5.41 -5.83 -10.99
N ASP A 23 4.25 -5.34 -10.64
CA ASP A 23 3.26 -6.09 -9.87
C ASP A 23 2.07 -6.42 -10.77
N PHE A 24 2.09 -7.61 -11.33
CA PHE A 24 1.03 -8.17 -12.16
C PHE A 24 0.28 -9.28 -11.44
N ASN A 25 0.30 -9.27 -10.11
CA ASN A 25 -0.48 -10.18 -9.29
C ASN A 25 -1.96 -9.77 -9.30
N VAL A 26 -2.58 -9.95 -10.45
CA VAL A 26 -3.97 -9.55 -10.72
C VAL A 26 -4.95 -10.67 -10.34
N PRO A 27 -6.18 -10.34 -9.95
CA PRO A 27 -7.22 -11.34 -9.76
C PRO A 27 -7.66 -11.92 -11.09
N LEU A 28 -7.76 -13.25 -11.14
CA LEU A 28 -8.21 -14.01 -12.31
C LEU A 28 -9.46 -14.81 -11.96
N LYS A 29 -10.42 -14.83 -12.87
CA LYS A 29 -11.58 -15.71 -12.83
C LYS A 29 -11.67 -16.43 -14.17
N ASP A 30 -11.54 -17.76 -14.14
CA ASP A 30 -11.55 -18.59 -15.35
C ASP A 30 -10.55 -18.11 -16.42
N GLY A 31 -9.35 -17.70 -15.98
CA GLY A 31 -8.29 -17.20 -16.85
C GLY A 31 -8.48 -15.77 -17.35
N VAL A 32 -9.54 -15.08 -16.90
CA VAL A 32 -9.82 -13.69 -17.27
C VAL A 32 -9.44 -12.75 -16.13
N ILE A 33 -8.74 -11.66 -16.47
CA ILE A 33 -8.35 -10.61 -15.51
C ILE A 33 -9.61 -9.83 -15.13
N THR A 34 -9.95 -9.81 -13.83
CA THR A 34 -11.14 -9.13 -13.31
C THR A 34 -10.87 -7.73 -12.79
N ASP A 35 -9.60 -7.37 -12.57
CA ASP A 35 -9.17 -6.04 -12.16
C ASP A 35 -7.85 -5.72 -12.84
N GLU A 36 -7.81 -4.67 -13.64
CA GLU A 36 -6.68 -4.27 -14.46
C GLU A 36 -5.83 -3.15 -13.84
N ASN A 37 -6.16 -2.67 -12.65
CA ASN A 37 -5.52 -1.50 -12.05
C ASN A 37 -4.00 -1.61 -11.97
N ARG A 38 -3.48 -2.80 -11.68
CA ARG A 38 -2.03 -3.05 -11.61
C ARG A 38 -1.37 -2.98 -12.99
N LEU A 39 -2.05 -3.39 -14.03
CA LEU A 39 -1.56 -3.25 -15.41
C LEU A 39 -1.51 -1.78 -15.80
N VAL A 40 -2.58 -1.05 -15.54
CA VAL A 40 -2.66 0.39 -15.80
C VAL A 40 -1.56 1.15 -15.05
N GLY A 41 -1.31 0.79 -13.80
CA GLY A 41 -0.26 1.40 -12.98
C GLY A 41 1.16 1.18 -13.51
N ALA A 42 1.41 0.11 -14.24
CA ALA A 42 2.71 -0.19 -14.84
C ALA A 42 2.94 0.52 -16.18
N LEU A 43 1.89 0.95 -16.87
CA LEU A 43 1.99 1.51 -18.23
C LEU A 43 2.89 2.74 -18.34
N PRO A 44 2.88 3.72 -17.42
CA PRO A 44 3.75 4.89 -17.55
C PRO A 44 5.23 4.55 -17.67
N THR A 45 5.72 3.65 -16.82
CA THR A 45 7.11 3.18 -16.86
C THR A 45 7.42 2.41 -18.14
N ILE A 46 6.54 1.49 -18.54
CA ILE A 46 6.73 0.69 -19.74
C ILE A 46 6.76 1.60 -20.97
N LYS A 47 5.80 2.52 -21.10
CA LYS A 47 5.72 3.46 -22.24
C LYS A 47 6.96 4.36 -22.32
N TYR A 48 7.41 4.89 -21.19
CA TYR A 48 8.63 5.71 -21.16
C TYR A 48 9.83 4.93 -21.72
N LEU A 49 10.03 3.71 -21.26
CA LEU A 49 11.15 2.87 -21.69
C LEU A 49 11.05 2.51 -23.17
N VAL A 50 9.87 2.15 -23.66
CA VAL A 50 9.63 1.85 -25.08
C VAL A 50 9.91 3.08 -25.94
N GLU A 51 9.37 4.24 -25.58
CA GLU A 51 9.53 5.51 -26.32
C GLU A 51 10.99 5.97 -26.35
N ASN A 52 11.78 5.60 -25.35
CA ASN A 52 13.20 5.93 -25.26
C ASN A 52 14.12 4.83 -25.81
N GLY A 53 13.58 3.88 -26.55
CA GLY A 53 14.37 2.90 -27.29
C GLY A 53 15.01 1.78 -26.44
N ALA A 54 14.48 1.51 -25.25
CA ALA A 54 14.95 0.39 -24.44
C ALA A 54 14.41 -0.94 -24.96
N LYS A 55 15.13 -2.03 -24.65
CA LYS A 55 14.62 -3.40 -24.75
C LYS A 55 14.02 -3.75 -23.42
N VAL A 56 12.69 -3.80 -23.33
CA VAL A 56 11.95 -3.88 -22.07
C VAL A 56 11.61 -5.32 -21.72
N ILE A 57 12.15 -5.80 -20.61
CA ILE A 57 11.92 -7.16 -20.10
C ILE A 57 11.12 -7.02 -18.81
N LEU A 58 9.87 -7.49 -18.82
CA LEU A 58 8.97 -7.41 -17.66
C LEU A 58 9.00 -8.71 -16.87
N CYS A 59 8.99 -8.62 -15.56
CA CYS A 59 8.82 -9.77 -14.68
C CYS A 59 7.89 -9.44 -13.52
N SER A 60 7.19 -10.47 -13.05
CA SER A 60 6.28 -10.38 -11.90
C SER A 60 6.00 -11.78 -11.37
N HIS A 61 5.56 -11.84 -10.12
CA HIS A 61 4.90 -13.02 -9.59
C HIS A 61 3.40 -12.96 -9.87
N LEU A 62 2.74 -14.11 -9.80
CA LEU A 62 1.28 -14.23 -9.85
C LEU A 62 0.85 -15.38 -8.94
N GLY A 63 0.01 -15.05 -7.95
CA GLY A 63 -0.41 -16.03 -6.95
C GLY A 63 0.70 -16.40 -5.96
N LYS A 64 0.57 -17.56 -5.34
CA LYS A 64 1.47 -18.01 -4.28
C LYS A 64 2.60 -18.94 -4.78
N ASP A 65 2.39 -19.57 -5.91
CA ASP A 65 3.26 -20.62 -6.46
C ASP A 65 3.21 -20.66 -7.99
N ALA A 66 3.66 -21.77 -8.58
CA ALA A 66 3.71 -21.99 -10.03
C ALA A 66 2.34 -22.32 -10.68
N SER A 67 1.25 -22.34 -9.93
CA SER A 67 -0.07 -22.80 -10.44
C SER A 67 -0.69 -21.86 -11.46
N LYS A 68 -0.22 -20.60 -11.54
CA LYS A 68 -0.77 -19.58 -12.42
C LYS A 68 0.25 -19.08 -13.41
N THR A 69 -0.19 -18.79 -14.64
CA THR A 69 0.64 -18.24 -15.71
C THR A 69 0.33 -16.77 -15.97
N LEU A 70 1.35 -16.01 -16.37
CA LEU A 70 1.21 -14.62 -16.81
C LEU A 70 0.78 -14.48 -18.28
N ALA A 71 0.52 -15.57 -18.97
CA ALA A 71 0.11 -15.51 -20.38
C ALA A 71 -1.08 -14.54 -20.64
N PRO A 72 -2.16 -14.53 -19.84
CA PRO A 72 -3.26 -13.57 -20.01
C PRO A 72 -2.82 -12.10 -19.84
N VAL A 73 -1.84 -11.85 -18.98
CA VAL A 73 -1.28 -10.49 -18.76
C VAL A 73 -0.55 -10.01 -20.01
N ALA A 74 0.22 -10.88 -20.68
CA ALA A 74 0.91 -10.53 -21.92
C ALA A 74 -0.08 -10.13 -23.02
N VAL A 75 -1.18 -10.86 -23.16
CA VAL A 75 -2.23 -10.55 -24.14
C VAL A 75 -2.85 -9.17 -23.85
N ARG A 76 -3.21 -8.91 -22.60
CA ARG A 76 -3.87 -7.67 -22.23
C ARG A 76 -2.92 -6.47 -22.33
N LEU A 77 -1.66 -6.62 -21.92
CA LEU A 77 -0.66 -5.57 -22.09
C LEU A 77 -0.42 -5.23 -23.58
N SER A 78 -0.42 -6.23 -24.45
CA SER A 78 -0.30 -6.01 -25.89
C SER A 78 -1.41 -5.11 -26.41
N GLU A 79 -2.65 -5.34 -25.97
CA GLU A 79 -3.81 -4.51 -26.32
C GLU A 79 -3.66 -3.08 -25.79
N MET A 80 -3.26 -2.93 -24.53
CA MET A 80 -3.10 -1.63 -23.86
C MET A 80 -1.97 -0.79 -24.46
N LEU A 81 -0.89 -1.43 -24.88
CA LEU A 81 0.27 -0.76 -25.46
C LEU A 81 0.12 -0.52 -26.97
N GLY A 82 -0.82 -1.19 -27.63
CA GLY A 82 -0.95 -1.14 -29.08
C GLY A 82 0.24 -1.74 -29.82
N LYS A 83 0.98 -2.65 -29.18
CA LYS A 83 2.12 -3.38 -29.75
C LYS A 83 2.26 -4.74 -29.08
N GLU A 84 2.90 -5.68 -29.77
CA GLU A 84 3.10 -7.02 -29.25
C GLU A 84 3.97 -7.00 -27.99
N VAL A 85 3.49 -7.66 -26.94
CA VAL A 85 4.28 -8.09 -25.80
C VAL A 85 4.55 -9.58 -25.99
N VAL A 86 5.79 -9.95 -26.23
CA VAL A 86 6.18 -11.36 -26.42
C VAL A 86 6.18 -12.04 -25.06
N PHE A 87 5.34 -13.07 -24.92
CA PHE A 87 5.33 -13.88 -23.72
C PHE A 87 6.39 -14.98 -23.81
N ALA A 88 7.43 -14.88 -22.98
CA ALA A 88 8.47 -15.88 -22.90
C ALA A 88 8.07 -17.03 -21.95
N ARG A 89 7.22 -17.95 -22.44
CA ARG A 89 6.79 -19.12 -21.66
C ARG A 89 8.00 -20.00 -21.34
N ASP A 90 8.32 -20.10 -20.06
CA ASP A 90 9.48 -20.85 -19.60
C ASP A 90 9.31 -21.20 -18.11
N GLU A 91 9.19 -22.49 -17.80
CA GLU A 91 9.02 -22.95 -16.42
C GLU A 91 10.24 -22.63 -15.54
N GLU A 92 11.41 -22.46 -16.15
CA GLU A 92 12.64 -22.06 -15.48
C GLU A 92 12.70 -20.52 -15.25
N VAL A 93 11.73 -19.78 -15.75
CA VAL A 93 11.68 -18.31 -15.76
C VAL A 93 12.80 -17.70 -16.61
N VAL A 94 14.04 -18.06 -16.36
CA VAL A 94 15.22 -17.65 -17.11
C VAL A 94 15.88 -18.90 -17.75
N GLY A 95 15.10 -19.63 -18.50
CA GLY A 95 15.57 -20.80 -19.25
C GLY A 95 15.92 -20.46 -20.71
N GLU A 96 15.98 -21.47 -21.52
CA GLU A 96 16.36 -21.35 -22.94
C GLU A 96 15.38 -20.45 -23.72
N ASN A 97 14.07 -20.62 -23.51
CA ASN A 97 13.05 -19.86 -24.21
C ASN A 97 13.11 -18.37 -23.84
N ALA A 98 13.27 -18.08 -22.55
CA ALA A 98 13.40 -16.70 -22.07
C ALA A 98 14.65 -16.01 -22.60
N ARG A 99 15.79 -16.72 -22.61
CA ARG A 99 17.06 -16.19 -23.13
C ARG A 99 16.99 -15.92 -24.63
N LYS A 100 16.33 -16.81 -25.37
CA LYS A 100 16.11 -16.61 -26.82
C LYS A 100 15.22 -15.40 -27.08
N ALA A 101 14.10 -15.29 -26.37
CA ALA A 101 13.19 -14.15 -26.53
C ALA A 101 13.90 -12.80 -26.26
N VAL A 102 14.74 -12.76 -25.24
CA VAL A 102 15.53 -11.56 -24.91
C VAL A 102 16.61 -11.28 -25.96
N ALA A 103 17.30 -12.32 -26.43
CA ALA A 103 18.34 -12.17 -27.46
C ALA A 103 17.78 -11.63 -28.80
N ASP A 104 16.54 -11.97 -29.13
CA ASP A 104 15.88 -11.55 -30.38
C ASP A 104 15.30 -10.15 -30.30
N MET A 105 15.32 -9.48 -29.14
CA MET A 105 14.74 -8.14 -28.97
C MET A 105 15.46 -7.07 -29.76
N LYS A 106 14.66 -6.15 -30.26
CA LYS A 106 15.09 -4.88 -30.86
C LYS A 106 14.71 -3.73 -29.94
N ASP A 107 15.30 -2.56 -30.18
CA ASP A 107 14.97 -1.36 -29.41
C ASP A 107 13.47 -1.05 -29.48
N GLY A 108 12.86 -0.87 -28.33
CA GLY A 108 11.42 -0.65 -28.18
C GLY A 108 10.58 -1.92 -28.05
N ASP A 109 11.16 -3.10 -28.17
CA ASP A 109 10.44 -4.36 -27.96
C ASP A 109 10.15 -4.59 -26.48
N VAL A 110 9.10 -5.38 -26.22
CA VAL A 110 8.67 -5.75 -24.87
C VAL A 110 8.53 -7.29 -24.78
N VAL A 111 9.19 -7.86 -23.80
CA VAL A 111 9.08 -9.30 -23.43
C VAL A 111 8.56 -9.39 -22.01
N LEU A 112 7.62 -10.30 -21.76
CA LEU A 112 7.17 -10.66 -20.42
C LEU A 112 7.64 -12.06 -20.08
N LEU A 113 8.38 -12.19 -18.98
CA LEU A 113 8.79 -13.49 -18.44
C LEU A 113 7.61 -14.21 -17.78
N GLU A 114 7.73 -15.53 -17.63
CA GLU A 114 6.74 -16.32 -16.88
C GLU A 114 6.79 -15.98 -15.38
N ASN A 115 5.71 -16.29 -14.67
CA ASN A 115 5.55 -16.12 -13.23
C ASN A 115 6.84 -16.49 -12.47
N THR A 116 7.45 -15.53 -11.80
CA THR A 116 8.73 -15.74 -11.09
C THR A 116 8.63 -16.81 -10.00
N ARG A 117 7.42 -17.07 -9.48
CA ARG A 117 7.18 -18.12 -8.47
C ARG A 117 7.09 -19.53 -9.07
N CYS A 118 7.28 -19.69 -10.38
CA CYS A 118 7.62 -20.99 -10.97
C CYS A 118 8.96 -21.50 -10.44
N ARG A 119 9.83 -20.60 -9.97
CA ARG A 119 11.08 -20.94 -9.28
C ARG A 119 10.90 -20.76 -7.77
N LYS A 120 11.21 -21.80 -7.01
CA LYS A 120 11.13 -21.77 -5.53
C LYS A 120 12.10 -20.78 -4.90
N GLU A 121 13.19 -20.49 -5.58
CA GLU A 121 14.20 -19.53 -5.15
C GLU A 121 13.67 -18.09 -5.06
N GLU A 122 12.65 -17.75 -5.82
CA GLU A 122 12.10 -16.39 -5.84
C GLU A 122 11.80 -15.86 -4.43
N THR A 123 10.99 -16.59 -3.66
CA THR A 123 10.59 -16.16 -2.32
C THR A 123 11.68 -16.34 -1.26
N LYS A 124 12.73 -17.07 -1.58
CA LYS A 124 13.88 -17.31 -0.71
C LYS A 124 15.05 -16.37 -0.98
N ASN A 125 14.87 -15.44 -1.89
CA ASN A 125 15.93 -14.53 -2.35
C ASN A 125 17.16 -15.29 -2.84
N GLY A 126 16.91 -16.37 -3.58
CA GLY A 126 17.97 -17.30 -4.02
C GLY A 126 18.99 -16.65 -4.95
N GLU A 127 20.25 -16.91 -4.70
CA GLU A 127 21.36 -16.30 -5.43
C GLU A 127 21.40 -16.70 -6.91
N GLU A 128 21.10 -17.96 -7.21
CA GLU A 128 21.13 -18.48 -8.60
C GLU A 128 20.09 -17.76 -9.46
N LEU A 129 18.82 -17.73 -9.04
CA LEU A 129 17.78 -17.02 -9.79
C LEU A 129 18.09 -15.51 -9.89
N SER A 130 18.62 -14.92 -8.84
CA SER A 130 19.02 -13.51 -8.83
C SER A 130 20.08 -13.20 -9.88
N LYS A 131 21.10 -14.04 -9.99
CA LYS A 131 22.15 -13.94 -11.02
C LYS A 131 21.60 -14.15 -12.43
N GLU A 132 20.71 -15.13 -12.59
CA GLU A 132 20.07 -15.41 -13.89
C GLU A 132 19.23 -14.22 -14.36
N LEU A 133 18.41 -13.64 -13.48
CA LEU A 133 17.65 -12.43 -13.80
C LEU A 133 18.57 -11.27 -14.17
N ALA A 134 19.62 -11.05 -13.40
CA ALA A 134 20.62 -10.01 -13.68
C ALA A 134 21.32 -10.21 -15.03
N SER A 135 21.56 -11.46 -15.45
CA SER A 135 22.18 -11.77 -16.73
C SER A 135 21.37 -11.35 -17.95
N LEU A 136 20.07 -11.11 -17.78
CA LEU A 136 19.17 -10.67 -18.86
C LEU A 136 19.23 -9.16 -19.11
N CYS A 137 19.82 -8.37 -18.24
CA CYS A 137 19.69 -6.93 -18.30
C CYS A 137 21.00 -6.17 -18.07
N ASP A 138 21.00 -4.93 -18.55
CA ASP A 138 22.02 -3.92 -18.29
C ASP A 138 21.56 -2.98 -17.13
N ILE A 139 20.25 -2.79 -17.01
CA ILE A 139 19.61 -1.94 -16.00
C ILE A 139 18.45 -2.71 -15.38
N TYR A 140 18.36 -2.66 -14.04
CA TYR A 140 17.23 -3.17 -13.28
C TYR A 140 16.35 -2.02 -12.82
N VAL A 141 15.04 -2.18 -12.98
CA VAL A 141 14.03 -1.22 -12.53
C VAL A 141 13.04 -1.91 -11.59
N ASN A 142 12.87 -1.37 -10.40
CA ASN A 142 11.78 -1.78 -9.51
C ASN A 142 10.60 -0.82 -9.69
N ASP A 143 9.46 -1.36 -10.06
CA ASP A 143 8.21 -0.62 -10.21
C ASP A 143 7.05 -1.31 -9.48
N ALA A 144 7.37 -2.10 -8.46
CA ALA A 144 6.44 -2.93 -7.70
C ALA A 144 6.49 -2.59 -6.21
N PHE A 145 5.83 -1.52 -5.79
CA PHE A 145 5.83 -1.09 -4.40
C PHE A 145 5.18 -2.12 -3.47
N GLY A 146 4.10 -2.78 -3.92
CA GLY A 146 3.38 -3.79 -3.13
C GLY A 146 4.22 -4.98 -2.68
N THR A 147 5.36 -5.23 -3.31
CA THR A 147 6.30 -6.31 -2.95
C THR A 147 7.63 -5.81 -2.40
N ALA A 148 7.80 -4.49 -2.30
CA ALA A 148 9.08 -3.87 -1.90
C ALA A 148 9.49 -4.16 -0.45
N HIS A 149 8.55 -4.59 0.39
CA HIS A 149 8.79 -4.99 1.78
C HIS A 149 9.39 -6.41 1.90
N ARG A 150 9.47 -7.15 0.80
CA ARG A 150 9.97 -8.53 0.79
C ARG A 150 11.28 -8.62 0.02
N ALA A 151 12.27 -9.25 0.64
CA ALA A 151 13.54 -9.55 -0.03
C ALA A 151 13.39 -10.85 -0.84
N HIS A 152 12.94 -10.71 -2.08
CA HIS A 152 12.84 -11.81 -3.05
C HIS A 152 13.89 -11.64 -4.16
N SER A 153 14.14 -12.69 -4.94
CA SER A 153 15.14 -12.63 -6.01
C SER A 153 14.87 -11.51 -7.01
N SER A 154 13.62 -11.33 -7.45
CA SER A 154 13.26 -10.33 -8.45
C SER A 154 13.08 -8.91 -7.86
N THR A 155 12.99 -8.76 -6.55
CA THR A 155 12.78 -7.45 -5.90
C THR A 155 14.04 -6.90 -5.22
N GLU A 156 14.93 -7.77 -4.75
CA GLU A 156 16.12 -7.35 -4.01
C GLU A 156 17.38 -8.10 -4.46
N GLY A 157 17.35 -9.43 -4.51
CA GLY A 157 18.53 -10.25 -4.82
C GLY A 157 19.19 -9.91 -6.15
N VAL A 158 18.40 -9.63 -7.18
CA VAL A 158 18.88 -9.24 -8.51
C VAL A 158 19.77 -7.99 -8.47
N THR A 159 19.51 -7.06 -7.56
CA THR A 159 20.25 -5.81 -7.46
C THR A 159 21.71 -6.01 -7.06
N LYS A 160 22.04 -7.14 -6.44
CA LYS A 160 23.41 -7.47 -6.04
C LYS A 160 24.31 -7.81 -7.21
N PHE A 161 23.73 -8.09 -8.38
CA PHE A 161 24.44 -8.57 -9.58
C PHE A 161 24.28 -7.63 -10.77
N VAL A 162 23.77 -6.42 -10.56
CA VAL A 162 23.67 -5.34 -11.55
C VAL A 162 24.32 -4.07 -10.99
N ASP A 163 24.93 -3.27 -11.85
CA ASP A 163 25.54 -2.00 -11.44
C ASP A 163 24.51 -0.89 -11.32
N THR A 164 23.45 -0.93 -12.13
CA THR A 164 22.43 0.10 -12.21
C THR A 164 21.07 -0.47 -11.83
N ALA A 165 20.57 -0.03 -10.67
CA ALA A 165 19.26 -0.40 -10.15
C ALA A 165 18.50 0.89 -9.77
N VAL A 166 17.40 1.17 -10.45
CA VAL A 166 16.65 2.41 -10.31
C VAL A 166 15.15 2.12 -10.10
N CYS A 167 14.36 3.13 -9.77
CA CYS A 167 12.91 2.96 -9.64
C CYS A 167 12.17 3.46 -10.88
N GLY A 168 11.02 2.84 -11.14
CA GLY A 168 10.05 3.32 -12.11
C GLY A 168 9.16 4.41 -11.53
N TYR A 169 8.22 4.91 -12.33
CA TYR A 169 7.32 5.99 -11.95
C TYR A 169 6.38 5.63 -10.78
N LEU A 170 5.93 4.37 -10.69
CA LEU A 170 5.07 3.93 -9.60
C LEU A 170 5.79 4.05 -8.25
N ILE A 171 7.00 3.52 -8.14
CA ILE A 171 7.83 3.63 -6.94
C ILE A 171 8.18 5.10 -6.64
N GLN A 172 8.55 5.86 -7.67
CA GLN A 172 8.87 7.28 -7.53
C GLN A 172 7.71 8.06 -6.90
N LYS A 173 6.49 7.80 -7.35
CA LYS A 173 5.28 8.42 -6.81
C LYS A 173 5.04 8.04 -5.34
N GLU A 174 5.24 6.77 -5.00
CA GLU A 174 5.13 6.30 -3.61
C GLU A 174 6.17 6.97 -2.70
N LEU A 175 7.42 7.05 -3.15
CA LEU A 175 8.50 7.72 -2.39
C LEU A 175 8.23 9.22 -2.23
N LYS A 176 7.67 9.87 -3.25
CA LYS A 176 7.31 11.28 -3.19
C LYS A 176 6.19 11.53 -2.18
N PHE A 177 5.06 10.86 -2.30
CA PHE A 177 3.88 11.18 -1.50
C PHE A 177 3.90 10.50 -0.13
N LEU A 178 4.08 9.19 -0.07
CA LEU A 178 4.11 8.47 1.20
C LEU A 178 5.41 8.75 1.97
N GLY A 179 6.54 8.72 1.28
CA GLY A 179 7.86 8.94 1.86
C GLY A 179 8.02 10.34 2.45
N GLU A 180 7.70 11.37 1.68
CA GLU A 180 7.79 12.75 2.15
C GLU A 180 6.78 13.05 3.26
N ALA A 181 5.54 12.52 3.14
CA ALA A 181 4.53 12.73 4.15
C ALA A 181 4.95 12.22 5.53
N VAL A 182 5.65 11.09 5.59
CA VAL A 182 6.09 10.50 6.86
C VAL A 182 7.40 11.13 7.38
N ASN A 183 8.35 11.42 6.49
CA ASN A 183 9.71 11.79 6.90
C ASN A 183 9.98 13.29 6.87
N ALA A 184 9.24 14.06 6.07
CA ALA A 184 9.39 15.51 5.95
C ALA A 184 8.01 16.17 5.78
N PRO A 185 7.05 15.95 6.71
CA PRO A 185 5.70 16.47 6.58
C PRO A 185 5.66 17.99 6.68
N VAL A 186 4.77 18.60 5.89
CA VAL A 186 4.34 19.98 6.16
C VAL A 186 3.32 19.90 7.29
N ARG A 187 3.54 20.68 8.34
CA ARG A 187 2.73 20.62 9.56
C ARG A 187 1.59 21.64 9.53
N PRO A 188 0.45 21.39 10.18
CA PRO A 188 0.17 20.23 11.05
C PRO A 188 0.07 18.90 10.29
N PHE A 189 0.65 17.86 10.89
CA PHE A 189 0.61 16.49 10.37
C PHE A 189 -0.38 15.66 11.20
N VAL A 190 -1.41 15.15 10.54
CA VAL A 190 -2.47 14.33 11.15
C VAL A 190 -2.39 12.92 10.61
N ALA A 191 -2.36 11.94 11.51
CA ALA A 191 -2.50 10.53 11.16
C ALA A 191 -3.86 10.02 11.62
N ILE A 192 -4.55 9.30 10.75
CA ILE A 192 -5.85 8.69 11.03
C ILE A 192 -5.69 7.18 10.93
N LEU A 193 -5.92 6.49 12.03
CA LEU A 193 -5.76 5.04 12.11
C LEU A 193 -7.08 4.40 12.52
N GLY A 194 -7.48 3.38 11.78
CA GLY A 194 -8.64 2.57 12.05
C GLY A 194 -8.36 1.09 11.83
N GLY A 195 -9.41 0.31 11.76
CA GLY A 195 -9.33 -1.14 11.64
C GLY A 195 -9.87 -1.85 12.88
N SER A 196 -9.85 -3.19 12.86
CA SER A 196 -10.52 -3.99 13.89
C SER A 196 -9.68 -4.26 15.13
N LYS A 197 -8.36 -4.32 15.00
CA LYS A 197 -7.45 -4.76 16.08
C LYS A 197 -6.31 -3.79 16.32
N VAL A 198 -6.08 -3.43 17.58
CA VAL A 198 -4.92 -2.61 17.98
C VAL A 198 -3.61 -3.35 17.75
N SER A 199 -3.59 -4.68 17.90
CA SER A 199 -2.41 -5.51 17.69
C SER A 199 -1.84 -5.39 16.26
N ASP A 200 -2.69 -5.15 15.28
CA ASP A 200 -2.27 -4.96 13.88
C ASP A 200 -1.62 -3.59 13.63
N LYS A 201 -1.79 -2.64 14.55
CA LYS A 201 -1.35 -1.25 14.42
C LYS A 201 -0.31 -0.80 15.45
N ILE A 202 0.14 -1.70 16.31
CA ILE A 202 1.08 -1.38 17.41
C ILE A 202 2.31 -0.63 16.90
N ALA A 203 3.00 -1.22 15.93
CA ALA A 203 4.23 -0.64 15.39
C ALA A 203 3.97 0.68 14.62
N VAL A 204 2.84 0.77 13.93
CA VAL A 204 2.42 2.00 13.23
C VAL A 204 2.19 3.13 14.22
N ILE A 205 1.39 2.88 15.27
CA ILE A 205 1.10 3.88 16.31
C ILE A 205 2.39 4.35 16.97
N ASN A 206 3.23 3.41 17.38
CA ASN A 206 4.48 3.71 18.06
C ASN A 206 5.42 4.57 17.20
N ASN A 207 5.55 4.28 15.91
CA ASN A 207 6.37 5.06 15.01
C ASN A 207 5.76 6.45 14.73
N LEU A 208 4.46 6.51 14.45
CA LEU A 208 3.81 7.79 14.12
C LEU A 208 3.69 8.75 15.31
N LEU A 209 3.62 8.26 16.54
CA LEU A 209 3.61 9.11 17.73
C LEU A 209 4.88 9.96 17.87
N GLU A 210 5.96 9.57 17.21
CA GLU A 210 7.21 10.35 17.16
C GLU A 210 7.22 11.40 16.04
N LYS A 211 6.22 11.40 15.17
CA LYS A 211 6.21 12.18 13.93
C LYS A 211 5.05 13.15 13.79
N VAL A 212 3.87 12.78 14.29
CA VAL A 212 2.63 13.51 14.05
C VAL A 212 2.36 14.59 15.10
N ASP A 213 1.51 15.54 14.74
CA ASP A 213 0.97 16.54 15.65
C ASP A 213 -0.34 16.07 16.27
N ILE A 214 -1.14 15.34 15.50
CA ILE A 214 -2.42 14.78 15.93
C ILE A 214 -2.53 13.35 15.42
N ILE A 215 -3.00 12.45 16.28
CA ILE A 215 -3.37 11.09 15.92
C ILE A 215 -4.87 10.88 16.20
N ILE A 216 -5.57 10.33 15.22
CA ILE A 216 -7.01 10.07 15.29
C ILE A 216 -7.21 8.56 15.22
N ILE A 217 -7.95 8.01 16.18
CA ILE A 217 -8.20 6.58 16.28
C ILE A 217 -9.69 6.31 16.02
N GLY A 218 -9.97 5.34 15.15
CA GLY A 218 -11.33 4.87 14.88
C GLY A 218 -11.38 3.36 14.65
N GLY A 219 -12.53 2.87 14.22
CA GLY A 219 -12.74 1.45 14.01
C GLY A 219 -12.79 0.62 15.28
N GLY A 220 -12.77 -0.69 15.15
CA GLY A 220 -12.86 -1.63 16.28
C GLY A 220 -11.73 -1.50 17.28
N MET A 221 -10.53 -1.10 16.81
CA MET A 221 -9.38 -0.90 17.70
C MET A 221 -9.58 0.21 18.74
N ALA A 222 -10.46 1.17 18.48
CA ALA A 222 -10.74 2.27 19.40
C ALA A 222 -11.31 1.79 20.75
N TYR A 223 -12.05 0.70 20.74
CA TYR A 223 -12.71 0.20 21.96
C TYR A 223 -11.73 -0.34 23.00
N THR A 224 -10.61 -0.90 22.56
CA THR A 224 -9.52 -1.30 23.48
C THR A 224 -8.95 -0.07 24.20
N PHE A 225 -8.73 1.03 23.51
CA PHE A 225 -8.29 2.29 24.12
C PHE A 225 -9.34 2.86 25.08
N LEU A 226 -10.62 2.85 24.69
CA LEU A 226 -11.70 3.37 25.54
C LEU A 226 -11.86 2.55 26.81
N LYS A 227 -11.83 1.21 26.72
CA LYS A 227 -11.88 0.35 27.89
C LYS A 227 -10.69 0.58 28.81
N ALA A 228 -9.49 0.76 28.24
CA ALA A 228 -8.29 1.09 29.01
C ALA A 228 -8.43 2.39 29.80
N GLN A 229 -9.25 3.33 29.33
CA GLN A 229 -9.56 4.58 30.03
C GLN A 229 -10.73 4.47 30.99
N GLY A 230 -11.35 3.30 31.14
CA GLY A 230 -12.43 3.06 32.09
C GLY A 230 -13.85 3.18 31.53
N TYR A 231 -14.02 3.36 30.22
CA TYR A 231 -15.34 3.39 29.60
C TYR A 231 -15.92 1.99 29.38
N GLU A 232 -17.24 1.90 29.42
CA GLU A 232 -17.98 0.69 29.09
C GLU A 232 -18.11 0.58 27.56
N ILE A 233 -17.80 -0.59 27.01
CA ILE A 233 -17.81 -0.83 25.57
C ILE A 233 -18.82 -1.88 25.11
N GLY A 234 -19.67 -2.38 26.02
CA GLY A 234 -20.67 -3.41 25.70
C GLY A 234 -20.01 -4.68 25.16
N THR A 235 -20.53 -5.20 24.05
CA THR A 235 -20.02 -6.36 23.34
C THR A 235 -19.06 -6.02 22.19
N SER A 236 -18.54 -4.79 22.16
CA SER A 236 -17.63 -4.32 21.11
C SER A 236 -16.34 -5.14 21.09
N LEU A 237 -15.68 -5.14 19.93
CA LEU A 237 -14.35 -5.75 19.78
C LEU A 237 -13.40 -5.14 20.82
N CYS A 238 -12.66 -6.02 21.49
CA CYS A 238 -11.64 -5.58 22.47
C CYS A 238 -10.55 -6.63 22.59
N GLU A 239 -9.32 -6.17 22.66
CA GLU A 239 -8.16 -6.99 22.96
C GLU A 239 -7.73 -6.70 24.42
N ASP A 240 -8.29 -7.45 25.37
CA ASP A 240 -8.04 -7.24 26.80
C ASP A 240 -6.56 -7.38 27.18
N ASP A 241 -5.81 -8.23 26.48
CA ASP A 241 -4.38 -8.41 26.64
C ASP A 241 -3.53 -7.25 26.11
N ARG A 242 -4.14 -6.26 25.43
CA ARG A 242 -3.48 -5.07 24.88
C ARG A 242 -3.84 -3.76 25.60
N MET A 243 -4.59 -3.84 26.69
CA MET A 243 -5.00 -2.64 27.43
C MET A 243 -3.83 -1.88 28.04
N ASP A 244 -2.84 -2.58 28.56
CA ASP A 244 -1.63 -1.93 29.10
C ASP A 244 -0.86 -1.20 28.00
N TYR A 245 -0.75 -1.82 26.83
CA TYR A 245 -0.17 -1.19 25.64
C TYR A 245 -0.95 0.07 25.25
N ALA A 246 -2.28 0.02 25.25
CA ALA A 246 -3.13 1.17 24.93
C ALA A 246 -2.85 2.35 25.88
N LYS A 247 -2.73 2.08 27.17
CA LYS A 247 -2.35 3.09 28.17
C LYS A 247 -0.97 3.68 27.91
N GLU A 248 0.00 2.84 27.56
CA GLU A 248 1.36 3.28 27.22
C GLU A 248 1.38 4.22 26.02
N MET A 249 0.58 3.92 24.97
CA MET A 249 0.51 4.76 23.77
C MET A 249 -0.14 6.11 24.04
N ILE A 250 -1.17 6.16 24.85
CA ILE A 250 -1.79 7.41 25.29
C ILE A 250 -0.78 8.26 26.08
N ALA A 251 -0.05 7.63 27.01
CA ALA A 251 0.99 8.31 27.78
C ALA A 251 2.14 8.80 26.91
N LYS A 252 2.57 8.00 25.93
CA LYS A 252 3.59 8.41 24.96
C LYS A 252 3.14 9.60 24.12
N ALA A 253 1.90 9.63 23.67
CA ALA A 253 1.33 10.75 22.95
C ALA A 253 1.41 12.04 23.79
N GLU A 254 0.99 11.97 25.05
CA GLU A 254 1.04 13.11 25.98
C GLU A 254 2.49 13.59 26.18
N ALA A 255 3.42 12.66 26.42
CA ALA A 255 4.84 12.98 26.61
C ALA A 255 5.46 13.64 25.35
N ASN A 256 5.01 13.28 24.17
CA ASN A 256 5.50 13.83 22.89
C ASN A 256 4.73 15.09 22.43
N GLY A 257 3.76 15.55 23.20
CA GLY A 257 2.92 16.69 22.81
C GLY A 257 1.98 16.40 21.65
N VAL A 258 1.66 15.12 21.39
CA VAL A 258 0.75 14.68 20.35
C VAL A 258 -0.68 14.65 20.89
N LYS A 259 -1.59 15.29 20.16
CA LYS A 259 -3.02 15.23 20.47
C LYS A 259 -3.59 13.89 20.04
N PHE A 260 -4.03 13.08 21.00
CA PHE A 260 -4.54 11.74 20.79
C PHE A 260 -6.07 11.75 20.88
N LEU A 261 -6.75 11.58 19.74
CA LEU A 261 -8.22 11.69 19.65
C LEU A 261 -8.85 10.31 19.57
N LEU A 262 -9.77 10.05 20.49
CA LEU A 262 -10.62 8.87 20.55
C LEU A 262 -12.08 9.24 20.31
N PRO A 263 -12.92 8.28 19.89
CA PRO A 263 -14.35 8.57 19.73
C PRO A 263 -14.99 9.06 21.03
N VAL A 264 -15.86 10.06 20.90
CA VAL A 264 -16.64 10.64 22.01
C VAL A 264 -18.09 10.18 21.99
N ASP A 265 -18.53 9.55 20.90
CA ASP A 265 -19.82 8.89 20.74
C ASP A 265 -19.71 7.79 19.67
N HIS A 266 -20.74 6.97 19.59
CA HIS A 266 -20.72 5.79 18.71
C HIS A 266 -22.07 5.56 18.03
N ARG A 267 -22.02 4.93 16.85
CA ARG A 267 -23.16 4.24 16.24
C ARG A 267 -23.09 2.78 16.60
N ILE A 268 -24.14 2.28 17.23
CA ILE A 268 -24.19 0.94 17.83
C ILE A 268 -25.37 0.13 17.31
N ALA A 269 -25.26 -1.19 17.44
CA ALA A 269 -26.33 -2.16 17.23
C ALA A 269 -26.23 -3.28 18.28
N ASP A 270 -27.28 -4.11 18.38
CA ASP A 270 -27.31 -5.24 19.30
C ASP A 270 -26.61 -6.50 18.74
N GLY A 271 -25.89 -6.37 17.64
CA GLY A 271 -25.07 -7.40 16.99
C GLY A 271 -24.40 -6.87 15.73
N PHE A 272 -23.54 -7.72 15.15
CA PHE A 272 -22.85 -7.39 13.90
C PHE A 272 -23.80 -7.57 12.70
N LYS A 273 -24.54 -6.53 12.37
CA LYS A 273 -25.54 -6.54 11.31
C LYS A 273 -25.83 -5.11 10.81
N ASP A 274 -26.25 -5.02 9.56
CA ASP A 274 -26.61 -3.73 8.95
C ASP A 274 -28.07 -3.38 9.26
N VAL A 275 -28.26 -2.67 10.35
CA VAL A 275 -29.55 -2.20 10.84
C VAL A 275 -29.47 -0.71 11.16
N GLU A 276 -30.60 -0.05 11.36
CA GLU A 276 -30.62 1.34 11.81
C GLU A 276 -29.78 1.53 13.08
N ALA A 277 -28.84 2.46 13.02
CA ALA A 277 -27.93 2.70 14.12
C ALA A 277 -28.62 3.44 15.29
N THR A 278 -28.29 3.02 16.50
CA THR A 278 -28.53 3.83 17.71
C THR A 278 -27.27 4.64 17.98
N VAL A 279 -27.41 5.92 18.30
CA VAL A 279 -26.30 6.81 18.63
C VAL A 279 -26.18 6.94 20.15
N THR A 280 -24.98 6.74 20.69
CA THR A 280 -24.72 6.93 22.13
C THR A 280 -24.59 8.44 22.44
N GLU A 281 -24.85 8.83 23.68
CA GLU A 281 -24.67 10.21 24.13
C GLU A 281 -23.23 10.56 24.46
N ASP A 282 -22.46 9.57 24.90
CA ASP A 282 -21.06 9.69 25.29
C ASP A 282 -20.23 8.49 24.85
N GLN A 283 -19.04 8.30 25.41
CA GLN A 283 -18.13 7.22 25.08
C GLN A 283 -18.61 5.83 25.50
N ASN A 284 -19.59 5.76 26.43
CA ASN A 284 -20.05 4.48 26.94
C ASN A 284 -21.05 3.81 26.01
N ILE A 285 -20.91 2.50 25.85
CA ILE A 285 -21.80 1.66 25.07
C ILE A 285 -22.57 0.76 26.04
N PRO A 286 -23.92 0.75 25.97
CA PRO A 286 -24.73 -0.10 26.84
C PRO A 286 -24.43 -1.60 26.71
N ALA A 287 -24.65 -2.35 27.80
CA ALA A 287 -24.57 -3.80 27.78
C ALA A 287 -25.47 -4.40 26.67
N GLY A 288 -24.96 -5.42 25.97
CA GLY A 288 -25.69 -6.06 24.87
C GLY A 288 -25.58 -5.35 23.51
N PHE A 289 -24.94 -4.18 23.46
CA PHE A 289 -24.69 -3.45 22.22
C PHE A 289 -23.22 -3.44 21.89
N MET A 290 -22.91 -3.34 20.58
CA MET A 290 -21.54 -3.18 20.07
C MET A 290 -21.43 -1.94 19.19
N GLY A 291 -20.27 -1.29 19.26
CA GLY A 291 -19.94 -0.20 18.35
C GLY A 291 -19.62 -0.72 16.95
N LEU A 292 -20.16 -0.08 15.93
CA LEU A 292 -19.95 -0.40 14.52
C LEU A 292 -19.47 0.79 13.69
N ASP A 293 -19.55 2.01 14.26
CA ASP A 293 -19.04 3.23 13.62
C ASP A 293 -18.89 4.33 14.69
N ILE A 294 -18.14 5.37 14.36
CA ILE A 294 -18.08 6.58 15.17
C ILE A 294 -19.41 7.35 15.07
N GLY A 295 -19.72 8.13 16.09
CA GLY A 295 -20.93 8.93 16.14
C GLY A 295 -20.78 10.33 15.55
N PRO A 296 -21.89 11.10 15.48
CA PRO A 296 -21.89 12.44 14.87
C PRO A 296 -21.00 13.45 15.59
N LYS A 297 -20.90 13.40 16.91
CA LYS A 297 -20.02 14.28 17.69
C LYS A 297 -18.55 13.98 17.39
N THR A 298 -18.22 12.70 17.23
CA THR A 298 -16.87 12.26 16.83
C THR A 298 -16.53 12.71 15.42
N GLU A 299 -17.46 12.61 14.49
CA GLU A 299 -17.28 13.12 13.12
C GLU A 299 -16.91 14.61 13.13
N ALA A 300 -17.63 15.42 13.91
CA ALA A 300 -17.36 16.85 14.04
C ALA A 300 -15.98 17.12 14.67
N LEU A 301 -15.64 16.36 15.73
CA LEU A 301 -14.33 16.46 16.39
C LEU A 301 -13.19 16.12 15.43
N TYR A 302 -13.31 15.05 14.66
CA TYR A 302 -12.29 14.61 13.73
C TYR A 302 -12.18 15.55 12.53
N ALA A 303 -13.30 16.02 11.99
CA ALA A 303 -13.29 17.00 10.91
C ALA A 303 -12.62 18.31 11.34
N ASP A 304 -12.85 18.77 12.57
CA ASP A 304 -12.20 19.95 13.12
C ASP A 304 -10.67 19.77 13.24
N ALA A 305 -10.23 18.59 13.65
CA ALA A 305 -8.80 18.27 13.72
C ALA A 305 -8.14 18.19 12.33
N ILE A 306 -8.86 17.79 11.30
CA ILE A 306 -8.34 17.60 9.93
C ILE A 306 -8.33 18.91 9.14
N LYS A 307 -9.27 19.83 9.38
CA LYS A 307 -9.51 21.01 8.53
C LYS A 307 -8.29 21.90 8.29
N ASP A 308 -7.43 22.04 9.30
CA ASP A 308 -6.23 22.91 9.24
C ASP A 308 -4.94 22.13 8.99
N ALA A 309 -5.03 20.82 8.78
CA ALA A 309 -3.87 19.97 8.49
C ALA A 309 -3.25 20.33 7.14
N LYS A 310 -1.94 20.16 7.04
CA LYS A 310 -1.18 20.31 5.78
C LYS A 310 -0.70 18.97 5.25
N THR A 311 -0.64 17.95 6.09
CA THR A 311 -0.35 16.56 5.72
C THR A 311 -1.29 15.65 6.48
N VAL A 312 -1.97 14.75 5.78
CA VAL A 312 -2.85 13.75 6.38
C VAL A 312 -2.53 12.38 5.81
N ILE A 313 -2.32 11.42 6.69
CA ILE A 313 -2.21 10.00 6.34
C ILE A 313 -3.37 9.25 6.97
N TRP A 314 -4.03 8.40 6.20
CA TRP A 314 -5.12 7.59 6.67
C TRP A 314 -4.88 6.11 6.37
N ASN A 315 -4.96 5.26 7.40
CA ASN A 315 -4.85 3.81 7.31
C ASN A 315 -5.90 3.14 8.20
N GLY A 316 -6.91 2.54 7.58
CA GLY A 316 -7.99 1.82 8.24
C GLY A 316 -9.30 2.62 8.41
N PRO A 317 -10.45 2.02 8.07
CA PRO A 317 -11.74 2.70 8.15
C PRO A 317 -12.18 2.99 9.59
N MET A 318 -13.12 3.93 9.74
CA MET A 318 -13.64 4.37 11.04
C MET A 318 -14.75 3.49 11.59
N GLY A 319 -15.33 2.64 10.76
CA GLY A 319 -16.41 1.73 11.11
C GLY A 319 -16.55 0.61 10.09
N VAL A 320 -17.65 -0.14 10.19
CA VAL A 320 -17.99 -1.20 9.23
C VAL A 320 -18.59 -0.54 7.99
N PHE A 321 -17.73 0.04 7.16
CA PHE A 321 -18.14 0.89 6.02
C PHE A 321 -18.91 0.12 4.94
N GLU A 322 -18.81 -1.20 4.89
CA GLU A 322 -19.60 -2.06 4.01
C GLU A 322 -21.09 -2.07 4.36
N PHE A 323 -21.41 -1.70 5.60
CA PHE A 323 -22.80 -1.53 6.06
C PHE A 323 -23.24 -0.10 5.81
N GLU A 324 -24.31 0.09 5.07
CA GLU A 324 -24.84 1.43 4.75
C GLU A 324 -25.15 2.27 6.00
N ASN A 325 -25.66 1.63 7.05
CA ASN A 325 -25.96 2.30 8.31
C ASN A 325 -24.71 2.63 9.16
N PHE A 326 -23.54 2.10 8.82
CA PHE A 326 -22.32 2.23 9.60
C PHE A 326 -21.11 2.74 8.76
N ASN A 327 -21.39 3.40 7.65
CA ASN A 327 -20.37 4.02 6.80
C ASN A 327 -20.23 5.54 7.01
N LYS A 328 -21.07 6.15 7.84
CA LYS A 328 -21.17 7.61 8.03
C LYS A 328 -19.87 8.22 8.54
N GLY A 329 -19.21 7.56 9.48
CA GLY A 329 -17.94 8.04 10.04
C GLY A 329 -16.82 8.02 9.01
N THR A 330 -16.72 6.95 8.22
CA THR A 330 -15.74 6.83 7.14
C THR A 330 -15.96 7.89 6.06
N ILE A 331 -17.23 8.14 5.70
CA ILE A 331 -17.61 9.23 4.77
C ILE A 331 -17.20 10.59 5.32
N ALA A 332 -17.49 10.86 6.59
CA ALA A 332 -17.19 12.15 7.22
C ALA A 332 -15.68 12.43 7.24
N VAL A 333 -14.87 11.44 7.55
CA VAL A 333 -13.39 11.55 7.53
C VAL A 333 -12.90 11.76 6.10
N ALA A 334 -13.38 10.99 5.14
CA ALA A 334 -13.01 11.14 3.73
C ALA A 334 -13.36 12.54 3.21
N LYS A 335 -14.53 13.06 3.56
CA LYS A 335 -14.96 14.41 3.19
C LYS A 335 -14.07 15.49 3.82
N ALA A 336 -13.75 15.34 5.09
CA ALA A 336 -12.87 16.29 5.78
C ALA A 336 -11.47 16.33 5.13
N MET A 337 -10.93 15.19 4.74
CA MET A 337 -9.67 15.12 4.02
C MET A 337 -9.77 15.77 2.63
N ALA A 338 -10.86 15.50 1.90
CA ALA A 338 -11.09 16.06 0.56
C ALA A 338 -11.21 17.60 0.59
N ASP A 339 -11.79 18.13 1.64
CA ASP A 339 -12.01 19.58 1.83
C ASP A 339 -10.77 20.31 2.40
N ALA A 340 -9.82 19.59 2.96
CA ALA A 340 -8.61 20.18 3.53
C ALA A 340 -7.61 20.60 2.43
N ASP A 341 -6.97 21.76 2.63
CA ASP A 341 -5.85 22.21 1.81
C ASP A 341 -4.57 21.51 2.29
N ALA A 342 -4.45 20.21 1.98
CA ALA A 342 -3.41 19.34 2.49
C ALA A 342 -2.96 18.30 1.46
N THR A 343 -1.77 17.78 1.67
CA THR A 343 -1.35 16.52 1.03
C THR A 343 -2.04 15.37 1.76
N THR A 344 -2.91 14.66 1.06
CA THR A 344 -3.72 13.57 1.61
C THR A 344 -3.29 12.24 1.03
N VAL A 345 -2.87 11.32 1.89
CA VAL A 345 -2.33 10.03 1.51
C VAL A 345 -3.13 8.92 2.16
N ILE A 346 -3.59 7.98 1.36
CA ILE A 346 -4.28 6.78 1.82
C ILE A 346 -3.28 5.62 1.79
N GLY A 347 -3.09 4.96 2.92
CA GLY A 347 -2.26 3.76 3.05
C GLY A 347 -3.08 2.56 3.47
N GLY A 348 -2.91 1.43 2.78
CA GLY A 348 -3.60 0.18 3.09
C GLY A 348 -4.81 -0.12 2.22
N GLY A 349 -5.05 -1.41 2.01
CA GLY A 349 -6.08 -1.90 1.08
C GLY A 349 -7.51 -1.55 1.48
N ASP A 350 -7.83 -1.68 2.77
CA ASP A 350 -9.20 -1.40 3.26
C ASP A 350 -9.54 0.08 3.15
N SER A 351 -8.60 0.96 3.47
CA SER A 351 -8.79 2.40 3.33
C SER A 351 -8.94 2.80 1.87
N ALA A 352 -8.11 2.26 0.99
CA ALA A 352 -8.20 2.48 -0.45
C ALA A 352 -9.55 2.02 -1.00
N ALA A 353 -9.99 0.83 -0.61
CA ALA A 353 -11.30 0.31 -0.99
C ALA A 353 -12.43 1.21 -0.49
N ALA A 354 -12.37 1.65 0.77
CA ALA A 354 -13.37 2.52 1.37
C ALA A 354 -13.50 3.85 0.61
N VAL A 355 -12.39 4.55 0.37
CA VAL A 355 -12.46 5.85 -0.32
C VAL A 355 -12.91 5.72 -1.77
N ASN A 356 -12.54 4.65 -2.46
CA ASN A 356 -12.97 4.40 -3.84
C ASN A 356 -14.46 4.05 -3.92
N ILE A 357 -14.95 3.15 -3.08
CA ILE A 357 -16.37 2.76 -3.02
C ILE A 357 -17.23 3.96 -2.66
N LEU A 358 -16.79 4.79 -1.73
CA LEU A 358 -17.52 5.97 -1.27
C LEU A 358 -17.37 7.20 -2.19
N GLY A 359 -16.60 7.08 -3.28
CA GLY A 359 -16.50 8.13 -4.31
C GLY A 359 -15.52 9.26 -4.01
N PHE A 360 -14.58 9.06 -3.10
CA PHE A 360 -13.58 10.09 -2.72
C PHE A 360 -12.18 9.84 -3.26
N GLY A 361 -11.96 8.77 -4.03
CA GLY A 361 -10.63 8.40 -4.52
C GLY A 361 -9.92 9.51 -5.30
N ASP A 362 -10.64 10.18 -6.20
CA ASP A 362 -10.10 11.24 -7.05
C ASP A 362 -9.75 12.53 -6.27
N LYS A 363 -10.24 12.65 -5.05
CA LYS A 363 -10.02 13.81 -4.19
C LYS A 363 -8.82 13.66 -3.27
N MET A 364 -8.20 12.48 -3.24
CA MET A 364 -6.98 12.22 -2.47
C MET A 364 -5.76 12.53 -3.30
N THR A 365 -4.71 13.07 -2.67
CA THR A 365 -3.44 13.37 -3.35
C THR A 365 -2.79 12.09 -3.84
N HIS A 366 -2.78 11.04 -3.02
CA HIS A 366 -2.18 9.75 -3.35
C HIS A 366 -2.88 8.62 -2.61
N ILE A 367 -3.20 7.55 -3.35
CA ILE A 367 -3.65 6.29 -2.77
C ILE A 367 -2.53 5.28 -3.01
N SER A 368 -1.89 4.84 -1.92
CA SER A 368 -0.79 3.89 -2.03
C SER A 368 -1.25 2.55 -2.58
N THR A 369 -0.50 2.00 -3.51
CA THR A 369 -0.71 0.66 -4.08
C THR A 369 -0.08 -0.44 -3.22
N GLY A 370 0.60 -0.07 -2.14
CA GLY A 370 1.52 -0.93 -1.44
C GLY A 370 0.92 -1.95 -0.49
N GLY A 371 -0.33 -1.82 -0.05
CA GLY A 371 -0.91 -2.75 0.92
C GLY A 371 0.01 -2.99 2.13
N GLY A 372 0.54 -4.20 2.26
CA GLY A 372 1.47 -4.57 3.33
C GLY A 372 2.77 -3.76 3.33
N ALA A 373 3.28 -3.38 2.17
CA ALA A 373 4.47 -2.53 2.07
C ALA A 373 4.22 -1.13 2.63
N SER A 374 3.03 -0.54 2.36
CA SER A 374 2.64 0.74 2.95
C SER A 374 2.57 0.66 4.47
N LEU A 375 2.00 -0.43 4.99
CA LEU A 375 1.90 -0.65 6.43
C LEU A 375 3.29 -0.76 7.07
N GLU A 376 4.19 -1.58 6.51
CA GLU A 376 5.56 -1.71 7.02
C GLU A 376 6.35 -0.40 6.92
N PHE A 377 6.08 0.39 5.89
CA PHE A 377 6.65 1.73 5.77
C PHE A 377 6.20 2.63 6.93
N LEU A 378 4.89 2.63 7.24
CA LEU A 378 4.34 3.40 8.36
C LEU A 378 4.85 2.91 9.73
N GLU A 379 5.25 1.65 9.83
CA GLU A 379 5.91 1.09 11.01
C GLU A 379 7.37 1.56 11.19
N GLY A 380 7.92 2.29 10.22
CA GLY A 380 9.31 2.75 10.22
C GLY A 380 10.32 1.71 9.74
N LYS A 381 9.86 0.62 9.16
CA LYS A 381 10.75 -0.45 8.67
C LYS A 381 11.42 -0.06 7.35
N THR A 382 12.62 -0.58 7.16
CA THR A 382 13.31 -0.50 5.87
C THR A 382 12.66 -1.48 4.89
N LEU A 383 12.33 -0.99 3.69
CA LEU A 383 11.80 -1.83 2.61
C LEU A 383 12.96 -2.32 1.75
N PRO A 384 13.26 -3.63 1.74
CA PRO A 384 14.44 -4.16 1.01
C PRO A 384 14.48 -3.80 -0.47
N GLY A 385 13.32 -3.85 -1.13
CA GLY A 385 13.22 -3.54 -2.56
C GLY A 385 13.48 -2.07 -2.90
N ILE A 386 13.34 -1.17 -1.94
CA ILE A 386 13.68 0.26 -2.09
C ILE A 386 15.12 0.50 -1.68
N ALA A 387 15.53 -0.02 -0.52
CA ALA A 387 16.88 0.18 0.01
C ALA A 387 17.98 -0.30 -0.95
N ALA A 388 17.69 -1.32 -1.74
CA ALA A 388 18.59 -1.91 -2.72
C ALA A 388 18.82 -1.06 -3.98
N LEU A 389 18.00 -0.02 -4.22
CA LEU A 389 18.13 0.86 -5.37
C LEU A 389 19.23 1.90 -5.18
N ASN A 390 19.81 2.34 -6.29
CA ASN A 390 20.87 3.34 -6.27
C ASN A 390 20.34 4.70 -5.75
N ASP A 391 21.11 5.32 -4.90
CA ASP A 391 20.87 6.68 -4.43
C ASP A 391 21.25 7.72 -5.50
N LYS A 392 20.56 8.88 -5.52
CA LYS A 392 20.96 10.02 -6.34
C LYS A 392 22.25 10.64 -5.82
#